data_e393b52060cd2a160eeb953d0cf9f9f8
#
_entry.id   e393b52060cd2a160eeb953d0cf9f9f8
#
_cell.length_a   1.000
_cell.length_b   1.000
_cell.length_c   1.000
_cell.angle_alpha   90.00
_cell.angle_beta   90.00
_cell.angle_gamma   90.00
#
_symmetry.space_group_name_H-M   'P 1'
#
loop_
_entity.id
_entity.type
_entity.pdbx_description
1 polymer ?
#
loop_
_entity_poly.entity_id
_entity_poly.type
_entity_poly.pdbx_seq_one_letter_code
_entity_poly.pdbx_strand_id
1 'polypeptide(L)'
;GGTGTGVTATVTIASGVVTSIKWLAGTGYAATEVLTLPLGIIGGTVDVLITLTASDIVGASAFTLKTISEGAVANNYQAGVDGANGTLTDGTKNNVRWEITSANTGSGQFSLSIRRGNDTNSQKSVLEQYNNLSMDPTAANYVAKVIGNTFYTVEQDGTDYYVKSNGDYPNSSAYVFVSAVGSPTPNYFDNNGKAKSAFYTSIP
;
A
#
# COMPACT_ATOMS: atom_id res chain seq x y z
N GLY A 1 26.01 1.80 4.57
CA GLY A 1 24.81 1.04 4.40
C GLY A 1 23.66 1.64 5.17
N GLY A 2 22.45 1.48 4.67
CA GLY A 2 21.22 1.92 5.33
C GLY A 2 20.87 1.09 6.57
N THR A 3 19.84 1.51 7.29
CA THR A 3 19.32 0.82 8.50
C THR A 3 18.42 -0.35 8.16
N GLY A 4 17.93 -0.43 6.92
CA GLY A 4 17.05 -1.49 6.43
C GLY A 4 17.77 -2.82 6.19
N THR A 5 16.98 -3.87 5.99
CA THR A 5 17.45 -5.23 5.75
C THR A 5 16.72 -5.88 4.58
N GLY A 6 17.37 -6.87 3.97
CA GLY A 6 16.75 -7.77 3.00
C GLY A 6 16.61 -7.23 1.58
N VAL A 7 17.07 -6.00 1.27
CA VAL A 7 17.09 -5.56 -0.12
C VAL A 7 18.11 -6.36 -0.90
N THR A 8 17.73 -6.84 -2.06
CA THR A 8 18.63 -7.48 -3.03
C THR A 8 18.49 -6.77 -4.37
N ALA A 9 19.56 -6.75 -5.14
CA ALA A 9 19.56 -6.16 -6.47
C ALA A 9 20.10 -7.17 -7.50
N THR A 10 19.40 -7.30 -8.62
CA THR A 10 19.94 -7.96 -9.80
C THR A 10 20.53 -6.89 -10.72
N VAL A 11 21.84 -6.94 -10.92
CA VAL A 11 22.55 -5.99 -11.77
C VAL A 11 22.86 -6.67 -13.11
N THR A 12 22.43 -6.06 -14.19
CA THR A 12 22.77 -6.52 -15.55
C THR A 12 23.92 -5.67 -16.09
N ILE A 13 25.00 -6.33 -16.50
CA ILE A 13 26.19 -5.68 -17.05
C ILE A 13 26.34 -6.14 -18.50
N ALA A 14 26.50 -5.20 -19.42
CA ALA A 14 26.83 -5.45 -20.80
C ALA A 14 28.06 -4.62 -21.20
N SER A 15 29.08 -5.28 -21.76
CA SER A 15 30.33 -4.64 -22.17
C SER A 15 31.01 -3.81 -21.07
N GLY A 16 30.96 -4.30 -19.81
CA GLY A 16 31.56 -3.62 -18.66
C GLY A 16 30.76 -2.40 -18.14
N VAL A 17 29.56 -2.19 -18.65
CA VAL A 17 28.66 -1.10 -18.20
C VAL A 17 27.41 -1.68 -17.56
N VAL A 18 27.00 -1.11 -16.43
CA VAL A 18 25.72 -1.43 -15.78
C VAL A 18 24.59 -0.90 -16.68
N THR A 19 23.80 -1.82 -17.24
CA THR A 19 22.69 -1.47 -18.14
C THR A 19 21.35 -1.46 -17.46
N SER A 20 21.18 -2.21 -16.37
CA SER A 20 19.98 -2.14 -15.52
C SER A 20 20.26 -2.63 -14.11
N ILE A 21 19.50 -2.11 -13.17
CA ILE A 21 19.45 -2.58 -11.79
C ILE A 21 17.98 -2.86 -11.46
N LYS A 22 17.67 -4.10 -11.14
CA LYS A 22 16.34 -4.52 -10.69
C LYS A 22 16.39 -4.82 -9.20
N TRP A 23 15.60 -4.11 -8.42
CA TRP A 23 15.52 -4.26 -6.98
C TRP A 23 14.48 -5.31 -6.60
N LEU A 24 14.79 -6.06 -5.54
CA LEU A 24 13.82 -6.87 -4.79
C LEU A 24 13.64 -6.22 -3.43
N ALA A 25 12.39 -6.12 -3.00
CA ALA A 25 11.99 -5.37 -1.82
C ALA A 25 12.77 -5.79 -0.57
N GLY A 26 13.22 -4.77 0.18
CA GLY A 26 13.70 -4.90 1.56
C GLY A 26 12.77 -4.15 2.50
N THR A 27 13.07 -4.17 3.79
CA THR A 27 12.27 -3.48 4.81
C THR A 27 13.15 -2.58 5.69
N GLY A 28 12.56 -1.53 6.24
CA GLY A 28 13.22 -0.66 7.21
C GLY A 28 14.19 0.36 6.62
N TYR A 29 14.17 0.60 5.31
CA TYR A 29 14.94 1.66 4.67
C TYR A 29 14.21 3.00 4.77
N ALA A 30 14.97 4.09 4.86
CA ALA A 30 14.46 5.46 4.85
C ALA A 30 14.90 6.22 3.59
N ALA A 31 14.14 7.24 3.19
CA ALA A 31 14.56 8.17 2.15
C ALA A 31 15.88 8.83 2.54
N THR A 32 16.75 9.12 1.57
CA THR A 32 18.11 9.62 1.73
C THR A 32 19.17 8.63 2.22
N GLU A 33 18.80 7.39 2.55
CA GLU A 33 19.80 6.35 2.80
C GLU A 33 20.56 5.99 1.53
N VAL A 34 21.85 5.66 1.66
CA VAL A 34 22.73 5.31 0.55
C VAL A 34 23.01 3.81 0.59
N LEU A 35 22.61 3.12 -0.47
CA LEU A 35 22.99 1.74 -0.73
C LEU A 35 24.29 1.70 -1.53
N THR A 36 25.25 0.89 -1.11
CA THR A 36 26.53 0.71 -1.78
C THR A 36 26.59 -0.65 -2.47
N LEU A 37 26.81 -0.65 -3.78
CA LEU A 37 27.22 -1.86 -4.49
C LEU A 37 28.76 -1.88 -4.55
N PRO A 38 29.43 -2.78 -3.84
CA PRO A 38 30.89 -2.87 -3.83
C PRO A 38 31.42 -3.23 -5.21
N LEU A 39 32.49 -2.56 -5.60
CA LEU A 39 33.18 -2.76 -6.89
C LEU A 39 33.60 -4.23 -7.14
N GLY A 40 33.96 -4.96 -6.12
CA GLY A 40 34.36 -6.36 -6.24
C GLY A 40 33.25 -7.32 -6.71
N ILE A 41 31.97 -6.90 -6.60
CA ILE A 41 30.81 -7.69 -7.05
C ILE A 41 30.50 -7.39 -8.54
N ILE A 42 30.73 -6.15 -8.96
CA ILE A 42 30.34 -5.67 -10.31
C ILE A 42 31.52 -5.50 -11.28
N GLY A 43 32.74 -5.80 -10.83
CA GLY A 43 33.95 -5.74 -11.69
C GLY A 43 34.38 -4.32 -12.06
N GLY A 44 33.91 -3.32 -11.33
CA GLY A 44 34.25 -1.91 -11.52
C GLY A 44 35.48 -1.46 -10.75
N THR A 45 35.89 -0.20 -10.94
CA THR A 45 37.01 0.44 -10.20
C THR A 45 36.52 1.35 -9.08
N VAL A 46 35.22 1.63 -9.00
CA VAL A 46 34.59 2.50 -8.00
C VAL A 46 33.27 1.88 -7.56
N ASP A 47 32.97 1.96 -6.27
CA ASP A 47 31.67 1.54 -5.73
C ASP A 47 30.52 2.36 -6.34
N VAL A 48 29.41 1.70 -6.64
CA VAL A 48 28.19 2.40 -7.07
C VAL A 48 27.38 2.76 -5.83
N LEU A 49 27.18 4.04 -5.64
CA LEU A 49 26.38 4.62 -4.57
C LEU A 49 24.98 4.97 -5.11
N ILE A 50 23.94 4.45 -4.46
CA ILE A 50 22.54 4.69 -4.82
C ILE A 50 21.85 5.33 -3.63
N THR A 51 21.47 6.59 -3.78
CA THR A 51 20.69 7.31 -2.77
C THR A 51 19.22 6.97 -2.97
N LEU A 52 18.59 6.43 -1.94
CA LEU A 52 17.16 6.12 -1.97
C LEU A 52 16.34 7.41 -1.91
N THR A 53 15.35 7.50 -2.77
CA THR A 53 14.32 8.54 -2.74
C THR A 53 13.05 8.00 -2.10
N ALA A 54 12.09 8.87 -1.78
CA ALA A 54 10.80 8.44 -1.22
C ALA A 54 10.04 7.49 -2.18
N SER A 55 10.26 7.60 -3.49
CA SER A 55 9.67 6.70 -4.49
C SER A 55 10.33 5.32 -4.57
N ASP A 56 11.55 5.18 -4.08
CA ASP A 56 12.26 3.89 -4.04
C ASP A 56 11.89 3.06 -2.82
N ILE A 57 11.25 3.69 -1.85
CA ILE A 57 10.83 3.05 -0.61
C ILE A 57 9.36 2.70 -0.72
N VAL A 58 9.09 1.46 -1.10
CA VAL A 58 7.75 0.91 -0.94
C VAL A 58 7.56 0.67 0.55
N GLY A 59 6.90 1.58 1.24
CA GLY A 59 6.50 1.40 2.63
C GLY A 59 5.71 0.10 2.78
N ALA A 60 5.80 -0.55 3.92
CA ALA A 60 4.88 -1.64 4.24
C ALA A 60 3.45 -1.13 4.00
N SER A 61 2.62 -1.93 3.30
CA SER A 61 1.24 -1.54 3.02
C SER A 61 0.55 -1.13 4.30
N ALA A 62 0.05 0.10 4.37
CA ALA A 62 -0.65 0.61 5.54
C ALA A 62 -1.89 -0.25 5.83
N PHE A 63 -2.62 -0.62 4.78
CA PHE A 63 -3.73 -1.57 4.83
C PHE A 63 -3.91 -2.23 3.46
N THR A 64 -4.68 -3.31 3.43
CA THR A 64 -5.03 -4.03 2.21
C THR A 64 -6.54 -4.05 2.03
N LEU A 65 -7.00 -3.66 0.86
CA LEU A 65 -8.39 -3.80 0.46
C LEU A 65 -8.57 -5.05 -0.41
N LYS A 66 -9.68 -5.75 -0.20
CA LYS A 66 -10.17 -6.82 -1.07
C LYS A 66 -11.59 -6.52 -1.51
N THR A 67 -11.99 -7.02 -2.67
CA THR A 67 -13.38 -6.94 -3.14
C THR A 67 -14.27 -7.87 -2.34
N ILE A 68 -15.53 -7.46 -2.10
CA ILE A 68 -16.51 -8.27 -1.37
C ILE A 68 -16.97 -9.46 -2.23
N SER A 69 -17.11 -9.24 -3.53
CA SER A 69 -17.52 -10.28 -4.47
C SER A 69 -16.34 -10.74 -5.33
N GLU A 70 -16.41 -11.97 -5.83
CA GLU A 70 -15.50 -12.47 -6.85
C GLU A 70 -15.62 -11.63 -8.12
N GLY A 71 -14.49 -11.40 -8.79
CA GLY A 71 -14.42 -10.60 -10.00
C GLY A 71 -13.00 -10.49 -10.53
N ALA A 72 -12.81 -9.65 -11.54
CA ALA A 72 -11.48 -9.30 -12.02
C ALA A 72 -10.67 -8.61 -10.91
N VAL A 73 -9.35 -8.67 -11.01
CA VAL A 73 -8.43 -8.09 -10.02
C VAL A 73 -8.80 -6.64 -9.74
N ALA A 74 -8.96 -6.31 -8.46
CA ALA A 74 -9.12 -4.93 -8.02
C ALA A 74 -7.76 -4.23 -8.07
N ASN A 75 -7.68 -3.15 -8.82
CA ASN A 75 -6.46 -2.39 -9.01
C ASN A 75 -6.54 -1.07 -8.24
N ASN A 76 -5.51 -0.77 -7.47
CA ASN A 76 -5.32 0.55 -6.91
C ASN A 76 -4.65 1.47 -7.93
N TYR A 77 -4.82 2.77 -7.74
CA TYR A 77 -4.00 3.74 -8.45
C TYR A 77 -2.55 3.62 -7.95
N GLN A 78 -1.65 3.39 -8.89
CA GLN A 78 -0.22 3.39 -8.63
C GLN A 78 0.51 3.93 -9.86
N ALA A 79 1.44 4.84 -9.66
CA ALA A 79 2.22 5.40 -10.75
C ALA A 79 2.95 4.29 -11.52
N GLY A 80 2.84 4.31 -12.84
CA GLY A 80 3.49 3.35 -13.74
C GLY A 80 2.69 2.08 -14.06
N VAL A 81 1.52 1.87 -13.45
CA VAL A 81 0.60 0.77 -13.81
C VAL A 81 -0.57 1.24 -14.66
N ASP A 82 -0.76 2.54 -14.79
CA ASP A 82 -1.76 3.10 -15.67
C ASP A 82 -1.31 3.09 -17.13
N GLY A 83 -2.22 2.82 -18.05
CA GLY A 83 -2.02 3.04 -19.45
C GLY A 83 -1.86 4.55 -19.79
N ALA A 84 -1.54 4.86 -21.04
CA ALA A 84 -1.27 6.23 -21.51
C ALA A 84 -2.38 7.24 -21.18
N ASN A 85 -3.63 6.79 -21.02
CA ASN A 85 -4.79 7.64 -20.70
C ASN A 85 -5.13 7.66 -19.21
N GLY A 86 -4.27 7.13 -18.33
CA GLY A 86 -4.55 6.99 -16.89
C GLY A 86 -5.63 5.95 -16.58
N THR A 87 -5.86 4.99 -17.49
CA THR A 87 -6.68 3.80 -17.25
C THR A 87 -5.80 2.66 -16.76
N LEU A 88 -6.32 1.83 -15.87
CA LEU A 88 -5.64 0.61 -15.48
C LEU A 88 -5.62 -0.40 -16.64
N THR A 89 -4.50 -1.13 -16.81
CA THR A 89 -4.35 -2.14 -17.86
C THR A 89 -5.45 -3.19 -17.80
N ASP A 90 -5.82 -3.64 -16.58
CA ASP A 90 -6.87 -4.64 -16.36
C ASP A 90 -8.19 -4.01 -15.87
N GLY A 91 -8.36 -2.70 -16.08
CA GLY A 91 -9.53 -1.96 -15.64
C GLY A 91 -10.76 -2.28 -16.49
N THR A 92 -11.84 -2.71 -15.85
CA THR A 92 -13.13 -3.00 -16.48
C THR A 92 -14.27 -2.29 -15.75
N LYS A 93 -15.45 -2.25 -16.36
CA LYS A 93 -16.65 -1.75 -15.69
C LYS A 93 -17.11 -2.61 -14.50
N ASN A 94 -16.60 -3.83 -14.39
CA ASN A 94 -17.01 -4.81 -13.40
C ASN A 94 -16.01 -4.95 -12.24
N ASN A 95 -14.88 -4.26 -12.31
CA ASN A 95 -13.94 -4.19 -11.20
C ASN A 95 -13.82 -2.77 -10.65
N VAL A 96 -13.10 -2.62 -9.58
CA VAL A 96 -12.88 -1.35 -8.91
C VAL A 96 -11.40 -1.03 -8.83
N ARG A 97 -11.10 0.24 -8.75
CA ARG A 97 -9.79 0.78 -8.35
C ARG A 97 -9.99 1.69 -7.14
N TRP A 98 -8.93 1.95 -6.41
CA TRP A 98 -8.97 2.87 -5.29
C TRP A 98 -7.77 3.81 -5.34
N GLU A 99 -7.92 4.95 -4.71
CA GLU A 99 -6.85 5.93 -4.55
C GLU A 99 -6.96 6.64 -3.21
N ILE A 100 -5.83 7.04 -2.66
CA ILE A 100 -5.78 8.00 -1.56
C ILE A 100 -5.88 9.39 -2.15
N THR A 101 -6.98 10.07 -1.88
CA THR A 101 -7.25 11.41 -2.44
C THR A 101 -6.61 12.52 -1.63
N SER A 102 -6.34 12.28 -0.36
CA SER A 102 -5.59 13.19 0.51
C SER A 102 -4.97 12.43 1.68
N ALA A 103 -3.80 12.86 2.13
CA ALA A 103 -3.17 12.40 3.37
C ALA A 103 -2.64 13.61 4.14
N ASN A 104 -2.92 13.67 5.44
CA ASN A 104 -2.50 14.74 6.32
C ASN A 104 -1.72 14.18 7.50
N THR A 105 -0.39 14.27 7.42
CA THR A 105 0.52 13.80 8.45
C THR A 105 0.39 14.57 9.78
N GLY A 106 -0.11 15.81 9.73
CA GLY A 106 -0.33 16.62 10.94
C GLY A 106 -1.52 16.15 11.77
N SER A 107 -2.57 15.61 11.13
CA SER A 107 -3.77 15.09 11.80
C SER A 107 -3.82 13.56 11.86
N GLY A 108 -2.94 12.86 11.14
CA GLY A 108 -3.00 11.40 11.02
C GLY A 108 -4.20 10.89 10.22
N GLN A 109 -4.81 11.75 9.42
CA GLN A 109 -6.02 11.43 8.67
C GLN A 109 -5.75 11.39 7.16
N PHE A 110 -6.50 10.55 6.47
CA PHE A 110 -6.46 10.45 5.02
C PHE A 110 -7.86 10.24 4.44
N SER A 111 -8.00 10.41 3.15
CA SER A 111 -9.24 10.17 2.41
C SER A 111 -9.01 9.12 1.33
N LEU A 112 -9.97 8.23 1.17
CA LEU A 112 -9.96 7.12 0.23
C LEU A 112 -11.15 7.24 -0.72
N SER A 113 -10.92 7.01 -2.00
CA SER A 113 -11.95 6.94 -3.02
C SER A 113 -11.94 5.55 -3.67
N ILE A 114 -13.10 4.91 -3.74
CA ILE A 114 -13.34 3.71 -4.54
C ILE A 114 -13.92 4.16 -5.86
N ARG A 115 -13.27 3.78 -6.95
CA ARG A 115 -13.60 4.23 -8.30
C ARG A 115 -13.90 3.03 -9.18
N ARG A 116 -14.59 3.27 -10.29
CA ARG A 116 -14.80 2.24 -11.31
C ARG A 116 -13.47 1.87 -11.97
N GLY A 117 -13.23 0.58 -12.18
CA GLY A 117 -11.95 0.06 -12.68
C GLY A 117 -11.56 0.55 -14.09
N ASN A 118 -12.55 0.88 -14.93
CA ASN A 118 -12.33 1.36 -16.28
C ASN A 118 -12.43 2.90 -16.44
N ASP A 119 -12.39 3.64 -15.34
CA ASP A 119 -12.34 5.10 -15.41
C ASP A 119 -10.93 5.61 -15.77
N THR A 120 -10.78 6.89 -15.95
CA THR A 120 -9.49 7.54 -16.20
C THR A 120 -9.15 8.54 -15.11
N ASN A 121 -7.88 8.93 -15.00
CA ASN A 121 -7.49 9.98 -14.05
C ASN A 121 -8.06 11.36 -14.40
N SER A 122 -8.40 11.60 -15.67
CA SER A 122 -9.04 12.82 -16.13
C SER A 122 -10.57 12.80 -15.98
N GLN A 123 -11.18 11.60 -15.96
CA GLN A 123 -12.62 11.41 -15.81
C GLN A 123 -12.90 10.32 -14.80
N LYS A 124 -12.79 10.68 -13.53
CA LYS A 124 -12.98 9.78 -12.40
C LYS A 124 -14.46 9.43 -12.20
N SER A 125 -14.75 8.15 -12.10
CA SER A 125 -16.08 7.62 -11.75
C SER A 125 -16.06 7.09 -10.33
N VAL A 126 -16.32 7.97 -9.37
CA VAL A 126 -16.31 7.63 -7.93
C VAL A 126 -17.56 6.84 -7.60
N LEU A 127 -17.38 5.69 -6.98
CA LEU A 127 -18.43 4.81 -6.47
C LEU A 127 -18.69 5.07 -5.00
N GLU A 128 -17.62 5.21 -4.21
CA GLU A 128 -17.66 5.52 -2.78
C GLU A 128 -16.52 6.48 -2.42
N GLN A 129 -16.77 7.33 -1.43
CA GLN A 129 -15.80 8.27 -0.90
C GLN A 129 -15.80 8.21 0.62
N TYR A 130 -14.63 7.99 1.19
CA TYR A 130 -14.39 7.98 2.62
C TYR A 130 -13.43 9.10 2.99
N ASN A 131 -13.86 10.00 3.87
CA ASN A 131 -13.06 11.16 4.26
C ASN A 131 -12.60 11.03 5.71
N ASN A 132 -11.44 11.61 6.00
CA ASN A 132 -10.89 11.70 7.34
C ASN A 132 -10.71 10.34 8.04
N LEU A 133 -10.34 9.31 7.28
CA LEU A 133 -10.01 8.00 7.85
C LEU A 133 -8.76 8.08 8.72
N SER A 134 -8.64 7.20 9.69
CA SER A 134 -7.49 7.09 10.59
C SER A 134 -6.94 5.67 10.62
N MET A 135 -5.64 5.54 10.83
CA MET A 135 -4.98 4.27 11.12
C MET A 135 -4.99 3.92 12.62
N ASP A 136 -5.54 4.79 13.48
CA ASP A 136 -5.65 4.53 14.92
C ASP A 136 -6.85 3.62 15.21
N PRO A 137 -6.63 2.38 15.72
CA PRO A 137 -7.71 1.45 16.04
C PRO A 137 -8.69 1.96 17.12
N THR A 138 -8.26 2.92 17.95
CA THR A 138 -9.09 3.49 18.99
C THR A 138 -9.97 4.65 18.50
N ALA A 139 -9.70 5.17 17.30
CA ALA A 139 -10.45 6.28 16.72
C ALA A 139 -11.83 5.82 16.19
N ALA A 140 -12.81 6.71 16.28
CA ALA A 140 -14.13 6.45 15.70
C ALA A 140 -14.11 6.31 14.18
N ASN A 141 -13.17 6.99 13.53
CA ASN A 141 -12.92 6.99 12.09
C ASN A 141 -11.81 6.01 11.65
N TYR A 142 -11.54 4.98 12.43
CA TYR A 142 -10.60 3.93 12.07
C TYR A 142 -10.99 3.25 10.75
N VAL A 143 -10.03 3.07 9.85
CA VAL A 143 -10.26 2.60 8.47
C VAL A 143 -11.04 1.29 8.41
N ALA A 144 -10.67 0.29 9.22
CA ALA A 144 -11.37 -0.99 9.24
C ALA A 144 -12.79 -0.88 9.84
N LYS A 145 -13.03 0.06 10.75
CA LYS A 145 -14.34 0.30 11.34
C LYS A 145 -15.29 1.02 10.38
N VAL A 146 -14.77 1.98 9.60
CA VAL A 146 -15.59 2.79 8.69
C VAL A 146 -15.91 2.03 7.41
N ILE A 147 -14.95 1.34 6.82
CA ILE A 147 -15.14 0.56 5.58
C ILE A 147 -15.79 -0.80 5.88
N GLY A 148 -15.35 -1.44 6.96
CA GLY A 148 -15.66 -2.80 7.33
C GLY A 148 -14.50 -3.77 7.07
N ASN A 149 -14.45 -4.85 7.83
CA ASN A 149 -13.44 -5.90 7.68
C ASN A 149 -14.03 -7.30 7.79
N THR A 150 -15.35 -7.43 7.66
CA THR A 150 -16.03 -8.74 7.75
C THR A 150 -15.86 -9.51 6.45
N PHE A 151 -15.46 -10.76 6.57
CA PHE A 151 -15.41 -11.74 5.48
C PHE A 151 -15.76 -13.13 5.98
N TYR A 152 -16.12 -14.02 5.07
CA TYR A 152 -16.56 -15.37 5.38
C TYR A 152 -15.54 -16.38 4.88
N THR A 153 -15.28 -17.41 5.70
CA THR A 153 -14.49 -18.58 5.35
C THR A 153 -15.32 -19.84 5.56
N VAL A 154 -15.07 -20.86 4.75
CA VAL A 154 -15.60 -22.19 4.99
C VAL A 154 -14.58 -22.96 5.81
N GLU A 155 -14.99 -23.41 6.98
CA GLU A 155 -14.15 -24.23 7.86
C GLU A 155 -14.75 -25.63 7.97
N GLN A 156 -13.92 -26.62 8.30
CA GLN A 156 -14.32 -28.01 8.46
C GLN A 156 -14.12 -28.44 9.92
N ASP A 157 -15.14 -29.08 10.49
CA ASP A 157 -15.07 -29.74 11.79
C ASP A 157 -15.46 -31.21 11.61
N GLY A 158 -14.50 -32.10 11.69
CA GLY A 158 -14.71 -33.53 11.36
C GLY A 158 -15.09 -33.71 9.90
N THR A 159 -16.34 -34.14 9.66
CA THR A 159 -16.92 -34.33 8.32
C THR A 159 -17.82 -33.17 7.87
N ASP A 160 -18.13 -32.26 8.78
CA ASP A 160 -19.08 -31.18 8.55
C ASP A 160 -18.40 -29.88 8.15
N TYR A 161 -19.00 -29.13 7.25
CA TYR A 161 -18.54 -27.83 6.80
C TYR A 161 -19.47 -26.74 7.32
N TYR A 162 -18.89 -25.65 7.80
CA TYR A 162 -19.63 -24.49 8.25
C TYR A 162 -19.02 -23.18 7.77
N VAL A 163 -19.84 -22.14 7.68
CA VAL A 163 -19.39 -20.79 7.32
C VAL A 163 -19.06 -20.03 8.59
N LYS A 164 -17.81 -19.58 8.69
CA LYS A 164 -17.35 -18.74 9.77
C LYS A 164 -17.25 -17.29 9.32
N SER A 165 -17.82 -16.39 10.10
CA SER A 165 -17.63 -14.95 9.94
C SER A 165 -16.36 -14.52 10.66
N ASN A 166 -15.50 -13.78 9.96
CA ASN A 166 -14.27 -13.22 10.47
C ASN A 166 -14.35 -11.70 10.39
N GLY A 167 -13.54 -11.00 11.20
CA GLY A 167 -13.52 -9.54 11.29
C GLY A 167 -14.46 -8.99 12.37
N ASP A 168 -14.11 -7.80 12.88
CA ASP A 168 -14.77 -7.18 14.03
C ASP A 168 -15.83 -6.14 13.64
N TYR A 169 -15.77 -5.68 12.38
CA TYR A 169 -16.59 -4.58 11.90
C TYR A 169 -17.39 -4.98 10.67
N PRO A 170 -18.73 -4.80 10.69
CA PRO A 170 -19.56 -5.09 9.53
C PRO A 170 -19.17 -4.21 8.34
N ASN A 171 -19.28 -4.73 7.13
CA ASN A 171 -18.96 -3.98 5.92
C ASN A 171 -20.00 -2.89 5.66
N SER A 172 -19.52 -1.64 5.59
CA SER A 172 -20.29 -0.48 5.16
C SER A 172 -20.14 -0.25 3.67
N SER A 173 -18.99 -0.61 3.09
CA SER A 173 -18.76 -0.57 1.65
C SER A 173 -19.56 -1.67 0.95
N ALA A 174 -20.09 -1.34 -0.23
CA ALA A 174 -20.72 -2.31 -1.12
C ALA A 174 -19.70 -3.02 -2.03
N TYR A 175 -18.45 -2.56 -2.09
CA TYR A 175 -17.46 -3.02 -3.07
C TYR A 175 -16.24 -3.69 -2.45
N VAL A 176 -15.77 -3.19 -1.30
CA VAL A 176 -14.50 -3.61 -0.70
C VAL A 176 -14.62 -3.86 0.79
N PHE A 177 -13.64 -4.56 1.34
CA PHE A 177 -13.43 -4.66 2.79
C PHE A 177 -11.94 -4.58 3.11
N VAL A 178 -11.60 -4.18 4.32
CA VAL A 178 -10.23 -4.12 4.81
C VAL A 178 -9.81 -5.52 5.23
N SER A 179 -8.96 -6.18 4.45
CA SER A 179 -8.53 -7.56 4.73
C SER A 179 -7.35 -7.63 5.71
N ALA A 180 -6.56 -6.56 5.79
CA ALA A 180 -5.46 -6.45 6.72
C ALA A 180 -5.12 -4.99 6.97
N VAL A 181 -4.63 -4.69 8.17
CA VAL A 181 -4.00 -3.42 8.52
C VAL A 181 -2.55 -3.72 8.91
N GLY A 182 -1.60 -3.27 8.08
CA GLY A 182 -0.19 -3.62 8.23
C GLY A 182 0.53 -2.84 9.34
N SER A 183 0.16 -1.58 9.53
CA SER A 183 0.81 -0.69 10.49
C SER A 183 -0.24 0.21 11.16
N PRO A 184 -0.98 -0.30 12.18
CA PRO A 184 -1.86 0.56 12.96
C PRO A 184 -1.04 1.63 13.70
N THR A 185 -1.59 2.81 13.85
CA THR A 185 -0.95 3.96 14.50
C THR A 185 -1.69 4.38 15.77
N PRO A 186 -1.70 3.54 16.83
CA PRO A 186 -2.34 3.90 18.09
C PRO A 186 -1.61 5.09 18.73
N ASN A 187 -2.35 5.95 19.39
CA ASN A 187 -1.79 7.14 20.06
C ASN A 187 -0.95 8.01 19.12
N TYR A 188 -1.51 8.35 17.97
CA TYR A 188 -0.85 9.13 16.93
C TYR A 188 -0.25 10.44 17.44
N PHE A 189 -0.89 11.08 18.40
CA PHE A 189 -0.45 12.33 19.00
C PHE A 189 0.33 12.12 20.30
N ASP A 190 1.26 13.02 20.57
CA ASP A 190 1.91 13.15 21.88
C ASP A 190 1.01 13.90 22.88
N ASN A 191 1.48 14.03 24.12
CA ASN A 191 0.73 14.71 25.18
C ASN A 191 0.49 16.22 24.93
N ASN A 192 1.19 16.80 23.94
CA ASN A 192 1.04 18.20 23.53
C ASN A 192 0.12 18.33 22.29
N GLY A 193 -0.48 17.25 21.84
CA GLY A 193 -1.32 17.23 20.65
C GLY A 193 -0.55 17.31 19.34
N LYS A 194 0.77 17.05 19.36
CA LYS A 194 1.62 17.01 18.16
C LYS A 194 1.73 15.56 17.66
N ALA A 195 1.59 15.38 16.35
CA ALA A 195 1.75 14.08 15.75
C ALA A 195 3.18 13.53 15.95
N LYS A 196 3.29 12.27 16.36
CA LYS A 196 4.58 11.60 16.58
C LYS A 196 5.23 11.27 15.25
N SER A 197 6.48 11.67 15.04
CA SER A 197 7.20 11.45 13.78
C SER A 197 7.34 9.97 13.40
N ALA A 198 7.37 9.08 14.38
CA ALA A 198 7.44 7.62 14.14
C ALA A 198 6.24 7.06 13.35
N PHE A 199 5.13 7.78 13.27
CA PHE A 199 3.90 7.33 12.61
C PHE A 199 3.65 7.96 11.25
N TYR A 200 4.45 8.94 10.81
CA TYR A 200 4.24 9.61 9.52
C TYR A 200 4.29 8.66 8.33
N THR A 201 5.12 7.61 8.41
CA THR A 201 5.28 6.62 7.34
C THR A 201 4.17 5.59 7.28
N SER A 202 3.32 5.50 8.31
CA SER A 202 2.19 4.56 8.34
C SER A 202 0.87 5.17 7.85
N ILE A 203 0.87 6.44 7.49
CA ILE A 203 -0.25 7.10 6.83
C ILE A 203 -0.11 6.89 5.33
N PRO A 204 -1.15 6.38 4.65
CA PRO A 204 -1.12 6.13 3.21
C PRO A 204 -0.83 7.38 2.38
#